data_d5dd77966d5f01e8f1213f7781b338fe
#
_entry.id   d5dd77966d5f01e8f1213f7781b338fe
#
_cell.length_a   1.000
_cell.length_b   1.000
_cell.length_c   1.000
_cell.angle_alpha   90.00
_cell.angle_beta   90.00
_cell.angle_gamma   90.00
#
_symmetry.space_group_name_H-M   'P 1'
#
loop_
_entity.id
_entity.type
_entity.pdbx_description
1 polymer ?
#
loop_
_entity_poly.entity_id
_entity_poly.type
_entity_poly.pdbx_seq_one_letter_code
_entity_poly.pdbx_strand_id
1 'polypeptide(L)'
;HLTKTETGIVFSSISLFAIIFQPVFGLMSDKLGLRKHLLWTITVLLILFAPFFIFVFSPLLQMNIIAGSLVGGIYLGIVFSSGSGAVEAYIERVSRANRFEYGKVRVAGCVGWALCASITGVLFSIDPNITFWIASGFALVLGLLLWLSRPESSNSAQVIEALGANRQAFSLRTAAELLRMPRFWGFIVYVVGVASVYDVFDQQFANFFKSFFASPQRGTEVFGFVTTGGELLNALIMFCAPAIVNRIGAKNALLTAGMIMSVRILGSSFASSAVEVVILKMLHMFEIPFLLVGTFKYISSAFNPRLSATLFLIGFNLSKQLSGVVLSAWVGRMYDTVGFHQAYLILGCITLSFTLLSFVTLRGGNRLLPTAETQSPA
;
A
#
# COMPACT_ATOMS: atom_id res chain seq x y z
N HIS A 1 16.44 -19.37 7.57
CA HIS A 1 15.13 -18.96 8.08
C HIS A 1 15.34 -17.82 9.05
N LEU A 2 14.73 -16.66 8.78
CA LEU A 2 14.74 -15.50 9.68
C LEU A 2 13.75 -15.73 10.83
N THR A 3 14.09 -15.22 12.01
CA THR A 3 13.13 -15.07 13.11
C THR A 3 12.07 -14.02 12.75
N LYS A 4 10.98 -13.96 13.51
CA LYS A 4 9.93 -12.96 13.28
C LYS A 4 10.43 -11.54 13.60
N THR A 5 11.33 -11.42 14.58
CA THR A 5 12.05 -10.18 14.90
C THR A 5 12.92 -9.71 13.73
N GLU A 6 13.73 -10.59 13.17
CA GLU A 6 14.59 -10.28 12.02
C GLU A 6 13.76 -9.86 10.80
N THR A 7 12.66 -10.55 10.54
CA THR A 7 11.71 -10.17 9.50
C THR A 7 11.15 -8.75 9.76
N GLY A 8 10.81 -8.45 11.01
CA GLY A 8 10.37 -7.10 11.41
C GLY A 8 11.44 -6.02 11.18
N ILE A 9 12.73 -6.33 11.45
CA ILE A 9 13.86 -5.42 11.17
C ILE A 9 13.99 -5.13 9.67
N VAL A 10 13.82 -6.14 8.82
CA VAL A 10 13.81 -5.94 7.36
C VAL A 10 12.69 -4.99 6.95
N PHE A 11 11.46 -5.19 7.42
CA PHE A 11 10.33 -4.29 7.12
C PHE A 11 10.54 -2.87 7.67
N SER A 12 11.13 -2.74 8.86
CA SER A 12 11.52 -1.43 9.42
C SER A 12 12.51 -0.71 8.51
N SER A 13 13.51 -1.42 7.99
CA SER A 13 14.49 -0.87 7.05
C SER A 13 13.85 -0.44 5.73
N ILE A 14 12.93 -1.23 5.18
CA ILE A 14 12.16 -0.86 3.97
C ILE A 14 11.39 0.45 4.20
N SER A 15 10.69 0.57 5.33
CA SER A 15 9.96 1.77 5.70
C SER A 15 10.88 2.99 5.88
N LEU A 16 12.05 2.80 6.50
CA LEU A 16 13.06 3.86 6.68
C LEU A 16 13.52 4.42 5.32
N PHE A 17 13.88 3.56 4.39
CA PHE A 17 14.34 4.00 3.08
C PHE A 17 13.19 4.50 2.19
N ALA A 18 11.97 4.02 2.40
CA ALA A 18 10.78 4.57 1.74
C ALA A 18 10.57 6.05 2.09
N ILE A 19 10.80 6.46 3.35
CA ILE A 19 10.73 7.87 3.77
C ILE A 19 11.69 8.74 2.96
N ILE A 20 12.86 8.22 2.62
CA ILE A 20 13.89 8.96 1.88
C ILE A 20 13.58 8.96 0.38
N PHE A 21 13.28 7.81 -0.19
CA PHE A 21 13.17 7.66 -1.65
C PHE A 21 11.83 8.09 -2.22
N GLN A 22 10.70 7.94 -1.50
CA GLN A 22 9.39 8.36 -2.01
C GLN A 22 9.33 9.85 -2.39
N PRO A 23 9.79 10.80 -1.56
CA PRO A 23 9.84 12.21 -1.96
C PRO A 23 10.77 12.48 -3.15
N VAL A 24 11.94 11.82 -3.17
CA VAL A 24 12.92 11.96 -4.25
C VAL A 24 12.33 11.49 -5.58
N PHE A 25 11.71 10.31 -5.59
CA PHE A 25 11.04 9.76 -6.79
C PHE A 25 9.83 10.60 -7.20
N GLY A 26 9.08 11.14 -6.24
CA GLY A 26 8.00 12.09 -6.51
C GLY A 26 8.50 13.32 -7.26
N LEU A 27 9.54 13.98 -6.74
CA LEU A 27 10.14 15.16 -7.37
C LEU A 27 10.74 14.83 -8.75
N MET A 28 11.44 13.69 -8.88
CA MET A 28 11.96 13.24 -10.17
C MET A 28 10.86 12.96 -11.17
N SER A 29 9.81 12.27 -10.75
CA SER A 29 8.64 11.97 -11.55
C SER A 29 7.97 13.24 -12.07
N ASP A 30 7.92 14.29 -11.25
CA ASP A 30 7.35 15.59 -11.62
C ASP A 30 8.21 16.32 -12.67
N LYS A 31 9.52 16.31 -12.50
CA LYS A 31 10.45 16.93 -13.46
C LYS A 31 10.50 16.19 -14.80
N LEU A 32 10.39 14.87 -14.78
CA LEU A 32 10.47 14.04 -15.98
C LEU A 32 9.17 14.03 -16.80
N GLY A 33 8.01 14.35 -16.19
CA GLY A 33 6.71 14.38 -16.87
C GLY A 33 6.35 13.04 -17.50
N LEU A 34 6.25 12.99 -18.83
CA LEU A 34 5.95 11.78 -19.61
C LEU A 34 7.21 11.03 -20.06
N ARG A 35 8.41 11.44 -19.66
CA ARG A 35 9.66 10.73 -19.98
C ARG A 35 9.76 9.44 -19.19
N LYS A 36 10.21 8.38 -19.86
CA LYS A 36 10.25 7.02 -19.30
C LYS A 36 11.49 6.71 -18.46
N HIS A 37 12.40 7.68 -18.24
CA HIS A 37 13.69 7.40 -17.58
C HIS A 37 13.52 6.73 -16.22
N LEU A 38 12.58 7.22 -15.41
CA LEU A 38 12.30 6.66 -14.08
C LEU A 38 11.75 5.23 -14.16
N LEU A 39 10.85 4.98 -15.12
CA LEU A 39 10.33 3.63 -15.38
C LEU A 39 11.43 2.68 -15.82
N TRP A 40 12.34 3.12 -16.69
CA TRP A 40 13.51 2.32 -17.08
C TRP A 40 14.41 1.98 -15.90
N THR A 41 14.68 2.95 -15.01
CA THR A 41 15.46 2.69 -13.79
C THR A 41 14.81 1.61 -12.94
N ILE A 42 13.50 1.71 -12.70
CA ILE A 42 12.74 0.72 -11.93
C ILE A 42 12.75 -0.64 -12.64
N THR A 43 12.55 -0.67 -13.96
CA THR A 43 12.55 -1.90 -14.75
C THR A 43 13.91 -2.60 -14.71
N VAL A 44 15.00 -1.88 -14.83
CA VAL A 44 16.36 -2.47 -14.73
C VAL A 44 16.59 -3.05 -13.34
N LEU A 45 16.18 -2.35 -12.26
CA LEU A 45 16.26 -2.88 -10.92
C LEU A 45 15.40 -4.15 -10.77
N LEU A 46 14.19 -4.18 -11.34
CA LEU A 46 13.33 -5.36 -11.32
C LEU A 46 13.90 -6.54 -12.14
N ILE A 47 14.60 -6.29 -13.25
CA ILE A 47 15.34 -7.35 -13.99
C ILE A 47 16.41 -7.97 -13.11
N LEU A 48 17.07 -7.17 -12.27
CA LEU A 48 18.08 -7.62 -11.33
C LEU A 48 17.48 -8.23 -10.05
N PHE A 49 16.16 -8.42 -9.97
CA PHE A 49 15.48 -8.89 -8.76
C PHE A 49 15.97 -10.27 -8.30
N ALA A 50 15.98 -11.27 -9.20
CA ALA A 50 16.46 -12.60 -8.85
C ALA A 50 17.96 -12.62 -8.48
N PRO A 51 18.88 -12.05 -9.29
CA PRO A 51 20.28 -11.95 -8.90
C PRO A 51 20.50 -11.27 -7.56
N PHE A 52 19.78 -10.17 -7.30
CA PHE A 52 19.88 -9.45 -6.04
C PHE A 52 19.44 -10.32 -4.86
N PHE A 53 18.26 -10.95 -4.95
CA PHE A 53 17.72 -11.73 -3.84
C PHE A 53 18.56 -12.99 -3.55
N ILE A 54 19.00 -13.69 -4.59
CA ILE A 54 19.68 -14.99 -4.46
C ILE A 54 21.15 -14.80 -4.07
N PHE A 55 21.85 -13.87 -4.74
CA PHE A 55 23.32 -13.76 -4.61
C PHE A 55 23.78 -12.63 -3.69
N VAL A 56 22.93 -11.65 -3.36
CA VAL A 56 23.29 -10.51 -2.52
C VAL A 56 22.50 -10.52 -1.22
N PHE A 57 21.17 -10.43 -1.31
CA PHE A 57 20.33 -10.21 -0.15
C PHE A 57 20.30 -11.41 0.80
N SER A 58 20.04 -12.62 0.28
CA SER A 58 19.96 -13.83 1.09
C SER A 58 21.28 -14.16 1.80
N PRO A 59 22.45 -14.18 1.12
CA PRO A 59 23.72 -14.39 1.81
C PRO A 59 24.05 -13.30 2.82
N LEU A 60 23.77 -12.03 2.51
CA LEU A 60 24.08 -10.92 3.40
C LEU A 60 23.22 -10.95 4.67
N LEU A 61 21.93 -11.34 4.57
CA LEU A 61 21.08 -11.54 5.74
C LEU A 61 21.58 -12.68 6.65
N GLN A 62 22.16 -13.75 6.07
CA GLN A 62 22.72 -14.86 6.83
C GLN A 62 24.03 -14.47 7.53
N MET A 63 24.83 -13.61 6.93
CA MET A 63 26.08 -13.13 7.51
C MET A 63 25.84 -12.06 8.60
N ASN A 64 25.01 -11.08 8.30
CA ASN A 64 24.70 -9.97 9.22
C ASN A 64 23.31 -9.40 8.91
N ILE A 65 22.39 -9.62 9.85
CA ILE A 65 20.99 -9.19 9.69
C ILE A 65 20.86 -7.67 9.49
N ILE A 66 21.69 -6.87 10.18
CA ILE A 66 21.62 -5.39 10.07
C ILE A 66 22.10 -4.96 8.69
N ALA A 67 23.25 -5.44 8.23
CA ALA A 67 23.78 -5.11 6.91
C ALA A 67 22.83 -5.58 5.79
N GLY A 68 22.32 -6.83 5.90
CA GLY A 68 21.33 -7.36 4.97
C GLY A 68 20.06 -6.54 4.95
N SER A 69 19.52 -6.18 6.12
CA SER A 69 18.30 -5.35 6.21
C SER A 69 18.50 -3.95 5.63
N LEU A 70 19.66 -3.32 5.82
CA LEU A 70 19.95 -2.01 5.23
C LEU A 70 20.03 -2.08 3.70
N VAL A 71 20.80 -3.04 3.16
CA VAL A 71 20.95 -3.22 1.71
C VAL A 71 19.62 -3.61 1.07
N GLY A 72 18.90 -4.56 1.70
CA GLY A 72 17.55 -4.94 1.26
C GLY A 72 16.54 -3.80 1.38
N GLY A 73 16.60 -3.03 2.47
CA GLY A 73 15.75 -1.86 2.69
C GLY A 73 15.94 -0.79 1.62
N ILE A 74 17.20 -0.49 1.22
CA ILE A 74 17.48 0.42 0.11
C ILE A 74 16.85 -0.09 -1.18
N TYR A 75 17.13 -1.34 -1.55
CA TYR A 75 16.64 -1.92 -2.79
C TYR A 75 15.10 -2.00 -2.82
N LEU A 76 14.48 -2.57 -1.79
CA LEU A 76 13.03 -2.73 -1.70
C LEU A 76 12.31 -1.40 -1.51
N GLY A 77 12.90 -0.46 -0.77
CA GLY A 77 12.40 0.91 -0.63
C GLY A 77 12.34 1.66 -1.96
N ILE A 78 13.35 1.47 -2.82
CA ILE A 78 13.35 2.04 -4.17
C ILE A 78 12.34 1.31 -5.06
N VAL A 79 12.44 -0.01 -5.17
CA VAL A 79 11.69 -0.80 -6.17
C VAL A 79 10.21 -0.87 -5.84
N PHE A 80 9.87 -1.22 -4.60
CA PHE A 80 8.46 -1.43 -4.21
C PHE A 80 7.81 -0.15 -3.71
N SER A 81 8.39 0.51 -2.70
CA SER A 81 7.71 1.64 -2.07
C SER A 81 7.70 2.89 -2.94
N SER A 82 8.82 3.21 -3.61
CA SER A 82 8.92 4.40 -4.47
C SER A 82 8.56 4.09 -5.90
N GLY A 83 8.91 2.89 -6.38
CA GLY A 83 8.68 2.45 -7.75
C GLY A 83 7.20 2.31 -8.08
N SER A 84 6.39 1.71 -7.19
CA SER A 84 4.94 1.60 -7.41
C SER A 84 4.28 2.97 -7.55
N GLY A 85 4.61 3.91 -6.67
CA GLY A 85 4.08 5.28 -6.75
C GLY A 85 4.50 6.01 -8.02
N ALA A 86 5.72 5.79 -8.51
CA ALA A 86 6.20 6.38 -9.76
C ALA A 86 5.50 5.81 -10.98
N VAL A 87 5.24 4.49 -11.01
CA VAL A 87 4.48 3.83 -12.07
C VAL A 87 3.04 4.34 -12.10
N GLU A 88 2.38 4.40 -10.95
CA GLU A 88 1.01 4.91 -10.85
C GLU A 88 0.90 6.37 -11.29
N ALA A 89 1.83 7.22 -10.86
CA ALA A 89 1.88 8.62 -11.28
C ALA A 89 2.12 8.78 -12.79
N TYR A 90 2.92 7.90 -13.39
CA TYR A 90 3.14 7.90 -14.84
C TYR A 90 1.88 7.50 -15.59
N ILE A 91 1.23 6.39 -15.20
CA ILE A 91 -0.02 5.92 -15.82
C ILE A 91 -1.11 6.98 -15.72
N GLU A 92 -1.23 7.64 -14.57
CA GLU A 92 -2.21 8.71 -14.37
C GLU A 92 -1.96 9.89 -15.32
N ARG A 93 -0.71 10.30 -15.53
CA ARG A 93 -0.36 11.36 -16.50
C ARG A 93 -0.65 10.94 -17.93
N VAL A 94 -0.29 9.71 -18.32
CA VAL A 94 -0.60 9.18 -19.65
C VAL A 94 -2.12 9.11 -19.87
N SER A 95 -2.89 8.74 -18.85
CA SER A 95 -4.34 8.67 -18.94
C SER A 95 -4.97 10.06 -19.19
N ARG A 96 -4.50 11.08 -18.49
CA ARG A 96 -4.94 12.47 -18.71
C ARG A 96 -4.53 12.99 -20.09
N ALA A 97 -3.30 12.70 -20.52
CA ALA A 97 -2.80 13.14 -21.83
C ALA A 97 -3.59 12.51 -22.99
N ASN A 98 -4.01 11.25 -22.85
CA ASN A 98 -4.69 10.48 -23.88
C ASN A 98 -6.21 10.34 -23.64
N ARG A 99 -6.79 11.07 -22.68
CA ARG A 99 -8.22 11.13 -22.39
C ARG A 99 -8.89 9.76 -22.14
N PHE A 100 -8.18 8.84 -21.46
CA PHE A 100 -8.79 7.61 -20.98
C PHE A 100 -8.85 7.60 -19.45
N GLU A 101 -9.76 6.79 -18.89
CA GLU A 101 -9.93 6.71 -17.45
C GLU A 101 -8.82 5.86 -16.81
N TYR A 102 -8.09 6.45 -15.87
CA TYR A 102 -7.08 5.75 -15.04
C TYR A 102 -7.62 4.48 -14.40
N GLY A 103 -8.87 4.51 -13.89
CA GLY A 103 -9.50 3.39 -13.22
C GLY A 103 -9.56 2.12 -14.07
N LYS A 104 -9.76 2.23 -15.39
CA LYS A 104 -9.79 1.07 -16.31
C LYS A 104 -8.44 0.36 -16.38
N VAL A 105 -7.35 1.13 -16.39
CA VAL A 105 -5.98 0.56 -16.39
C VAL A 105 -5.65 -0.02 -15.02
N ARG A 106 -6.11 0.61 -13.94
CA ARG A 106 -5.88 0.13 -12.57
C ARG A 106 -6.50 -1.25 -12.31
N VAL A 107 -7.65 -1.56 -12.94
CA VAL A 107 -8.26 -2.90 -12.89
C VAL A 107 -7.30 -3.97 -13.42
N ALA A 108 -6.57 -3.70 -14.52
CA ALA A 108 -5.58 -4.65 -15.04
C ALA A 108 -4.46 -4.92 -14.01
N GLY A 109 -4.06 -3.92 -13.22
CA GLY A 109 -3.13 -4.08 -12.11
C GLY A 109 -3.67 -5.00 -11.01
N CYS A 110 -4.94 -4.89 -10.64
CA CYS A 110 -5.58 -5.78 -9.65
C CYS A 110 -5.64 -7.22 -10.17
N VAL A 111 -6.01 -7.41 -11.44
CA VAL A 111 -6.03 -8.74 -12.07
C VAL A 111 -4.62 -9.33 -12.13
N GLY A 112 -3.61 -8.53 -12.51
CA GLY A 112 -2.21 -8.95 -12.50
C GLY A 112 -1.73 -9.38 -11.12
N TRP A 113 -2.06 -8.62 -10.09
CA TRP A 113 -1.75 -8.97 -8.70
C TRP A 113 -2.40 -10.29 -8.28
N ALA A 114 -3.70 -10.47 -8.58
CA ALA A 114 -4.44 -11.67 -8.27
C ALA A 114 -3.83 -12.92 -8.94
N LEU A 115 -3.50 -12.83 -10.24
CA LEU A 115 -2.85 -13.92 -10.98
C LEU A 115 -1.46 -14.24 -10.42
N CYS A 116 -0.66 -13.22 -10.14
CA CYS A 116 0.66 -13.40 -9.53
C CYS A 116 0.57 -14.06 -8.16
N ALA A 117 -0.43 -13.74 -7.33
CA ALA A 117 -0.60 -14.36 -6.01
C ALA A 117 -0.83 -15.87 -6.08
N SER A 118 -1.69 -16.35 -7.02
CA SER A 118 -1.92 -17.78 -7.23
C SER A 118 -0.65 -18.48 -7.70
N ILE A 119 -0.02 -17.94 -8.75
CA ILE A 119 1.17 -18.55 -9.35
C ILE A 119 2.30 -18.60 -8.33
N THR A 120 2.54 -17.50 -7.62
CA THR A 120 3.58 -17.41 -6.58
C THR A 120 3.31 -18.39 -5.44
N GLY A 121 2.06 -18.54 -4.98
CA GLY A 121 1.71 -19.49 -3.93
C GLY A 121 2.12 -20.93 -4.25
N VAL A 122 1.86 -21.36 -5.49
CA VAL A 122 2.23 -22.70 -5.96
C VAL A 122 3.74 -22.82 -6.18
N LEU A 123 4.35 -21.89 -6.89
CA LEU A 123 5.78 -21.98 -7.23
C LEU A 123 6.68 -21.82 -6.00
N PHE A 124 6.31 -20.96 -5.09
CA PHE A 124 7.05 -20.75 -3.84
C PHE A 124 7.06 -22.00 -2.93
N SER A 125 6.00 -22.83 -3.03
CA SER A 125 5.94 -24.11 -2.30
C SER A 125 6.90 -25.16 -2.88
N ILE A 126 7.27 -25.04 -4.16
CA ILE A 126 8.21 -25.94 -4.86
C ILE A 126 9.66 -25.45 -4.63
N ASP A 127 9.97 -24.25 -5.09
CA ASP A 127 11.26 -23.58 -4.86
C ASP A 127 11.06 -22.05 -4.88
N PRO A 128 11.35 -21.37 -3.76
CA PRO A 128 11.26 -19.90 -3.69
C PRO A 128 12.06 -19.16 -4.77
N ASN A 129 13.18 -19.70 -5.22
CA ASN A 129 14.05 -19.06 -6.21
C ASN A 129 13.37 -18.93 -7.58
N ILE A 130 12.49 -19.89 -7.94
CA ILE A 130 11.73 -19.86 -9.20
C ILE A 130 10.88 -18.57 -9.26
N THR A 131 10.27 -18.15 -8.14
CA THR A 131 9.43 -16.96 -8.11
C THR A 131 10.23 -15.69 -8.38
N PHE A 132 11.48 -15.61 -7.89
CA PHE A 132 12.37 -14.48 -8.16
C PHE A 132 12.77 -14.40 -9.63
N TRP A 133 13.11 -15.55 -10.26
CA TRP A 133 13.45 -15.60 -11.68
C TRP A 133 12.26 -15.24 -12.58
N ILE A 134 11.05 -15.69 -12.23
CA ILE A 134 9.83 -15.33 -12.95
C ILE A 134 9.56 -13.82 -12.84
N ALA A 135 9.74 -13.23 -11.66
CA ALA A 135 9.61 -11.79 -11.47
C ALA A 135 10.58 -11.01 -12.37
N SER A 136 11.86 -11.44 -12.43
CA SER A 136 12.84 -10.87 -13.36
C SER A 136 12.45 -11.07 -14.84
N GLY A 137 11.85 -12.22 -15.18
CA GLY A 137 11.33 -12.50 -16.54
C GLY A 137 10.18 -11.55 -16.91
N PHE A 138 9.22 -11.33 -16.03
CA PHE A 138 8.17 -10.33 -16.26
C PHE A 138 8.71 -8.91 -16.37
N ALA A 139 9.79 -8.59 -15.64
CA ALA A 139 10.46 -7.31 -15.77
C ALA A 139 11.13 -7.13 -17.13
N LEU A 140 11.66 -8.20 -17.74
CA LEU A 140 12.15 -8.16 -19.14
C LEU A 140 11.02 -7.89 -20.12
N VAL A 141 9.85 -8.53 -19.93
CA VAL A 141 8.66 -8.26 -20.75
C VAL A 141 8.22 -6.80 -20.58
N LEU A 142 8.21 -6.28 -19.35
CA LEU A 142 7.92 -4.87 -19.10
C LEU A 142 8.92 -3.95 -19.82
N GLY A 143 10.22 -4.27 -19.80
CA GLY A 143 11.25 -3.53 -20.51
C GLY A 143 11.00 -3.52 -22.03
N LEU A 144 10.63 -4.67 -22.60
CA LEU A 144 10.26 -4.77 -24.01
C LEU A 144 9.04 -3.92 -24.34
N LEU A 145 7.99 -3.97 -23.51
CA LEU A 145 6.80 -3.14 -23.68
C LEU A 145 7.12 -1.65 -23.57
N LEU A 146 7.97 -1.24 -22.64
CA LEU A 146 8.43 0.14 -22.53
C LEU A 146 9.24 0.59 -23.74
N TRP A 147 10.01 -0.31 -24.32
CA TRP A 147 10.79 -0.03 -25.54
C TRP A 147 9.90 0.12 -26.77
N LEU A 148 8.92 -0.77 -26.92
CA LEU A 148 7.97 -0.77 -28.04
C LEU A 148 6.94 0.37 -27.95
N SER A 149 6.52 0.73 -26.73
CA SER A 149 5.51 1.76 -26.54
C SER A 149 6.08 3.15 -26.86
N ARG A 150 5.44 3.86 -27.77
CA ARG A 150 5.73 5.27 -28.08
C ARG A 150 4.53 6.10 -27.60
N PRO A 151 4.62 6.80 -26.46
CA PRO A 151 3.54 7.72 -26.09
C PRO A 151 3.48 8.81 -27.17
N GLU A 152 2.31 8.99 -27.75
CA GLU A 152 2.09 10.08 -28.70
C GLU A 152 2.36 11.42 -28.01
N SER A 153 3.38 12.12 -28.49
CA SER A 153 3.93 13.30 -27.84
C SER A 153 3.31 14.61 -28.32
N SER A 154 2.17 14.54 -29.02
CA SER A 154 1.62 15.74 -29.71
C SER A 154 1.27 16.92 -28.79
N ASN A 155 1.16 16.72 -27.47
CA ASN A 155 0.84 17.78 -26.52
C ASN A 155 1.61 17.70 -25.19
N SER A 156 2.78 17.07 -25.17
CA SER A 156 3.54 16.88 -23.90
C SER A 156 3.87 18.21 -23.20
N ALA A 157 4.21 19.25 -23.95
CA ALA A 157 4.53 20.56 -23.39
C ALA A 157 3.28 21.23 -22.76
N GLN A 158 2.15 21.21 -23.46
CA GLN A 158 0.89 21.78 -22.97
C GLN A 158 0.33 20.99 -21.78
N VAL A 159 0.49 19.64 -21.78
CA VAL A 159 0.09 18.78 -20.65
C VAL A 159 0.98 19.02 -19.44
N ILE A 160 2.30 19.18 -19.65
CA ILE A 160 3.24 19.53 -18.58
C ILE A 160 2.92 20.91 -18.00
N GLU A 161 2.59 21.88 -18.86
CA GLU A 161 2.23 23.24 -18.46
C GLU A 161 0.87 23.27 -17.72
N ALA A 162 -0.14 22.55 -18.19
CA ALA A 162 -1.44 22.42 -17.54
C ALA A 162 -1.35 21.65 -16.20
N LEU A 163 -0.48 20.63 -16.11
CA LEU A 163 -0.19 19.91 -14.87
C LEU A 163 0.66 20.76 -13.92
N GLY A 164 1.58 21.56 -14.44
CA GLY A 164 2.42 22.49 -13.66
C GLY A 164 1.60 23.66 -13.08
N ALA A 165 0.67 24.20 -13.84
CA ALA A 165 -0.18 25.29 -13.40
C ALA A 165 -1.13 24.91 -12.24
N ASN A 166 -1.47 23.62 -12.11
CA ASN A 166 -2.38 23.13 -11.06
C ASN A 166 -1.65 22.46 -9.87
N ARG A 167 -0.33 22.42 -9.90
CA ARG A 167 0.50 21.83 -8.83
C ARG A 167 1.02 22.95 -7.92
N GLN A 168 0.44 23.04 -6.76
CA GLN A 168 1.15 23.67 -5.64
C GLN A 168 2.26 22.71 -5.22
N ALA A 169 3.51 23.09 -5.55
CA ALA A 169 4.70 22.41 -5.08
C ALA A 169 4.62 22.25 -3.56
N PHE A 170 5.07 21.10 -3.05
CA PHE A 170 5.26 20.90 -1.62
C PHE A 170 5.98 22.12 -1.03
N SER A 171 5.31 22.82 -0.13
CA SER A 171 5.88 23.96 0.58
C SER A 171 5.99 23.64 2.06
N LEU A 172 7.16 23.86 2.65
CA LEU A 172 7.36 23.74 4.09
C LEU A 172 6.36 24.60 4.89
N ARG A 173 5.96 25.75 4.33
CA ARG A 173 4.92 26.60 4.90
C ARG A 173 3.57 25.89 4.97
N THR A 174 3.20 25.22 3.89
CA THR A 174 1.96 24.42 3.81
C THR A 174 1.98 23.25 4.80
N ALA A 175 3.14 22.59 4.95
CA ALA A 175 3.33 21.55 5.95
C ALA A 175 3.18 22.10 7.38
N ALA A 176 3.76 23.25 7.67
CA ALA A 176 3.65 23.92 8.97
C ALA A 176 2.20 24.36 9.28
N GLU A 177 1.44 24.81 8.28
CA GLU A 177 0.02 25.11 8.43
C GLU A 177 -0.80 23.88 8.82
N LEU A 178 -0.54 22.72 8.19
CA LEU A 178 -1.20 21.45 8.52
C LEU A 178 -0.93 21.02 9.97
N LEU A 179 0.32 21.10 10.41
CA LEU A 179 0.71 20.70 11.77
C LEU A 179 0.01 21.54 12.87
N ARG A 180 -0.45 22.76 12.56
CA ARG A 180 -1.20 23.62 13.48
C ARG A 180 -2.70 23.28 13.55
N MET A 181 -3.22 22.46 12.63
CA MET A 181 -4.64 22.13 12.57
C MET A 181 -4.99 20.95 13.50
N PRO A 182 -5.89 21.09 14.48
CA PRO A 182 -6.32 19.97 15.33
C PRO A 182 -6.94 18.81 14.52
N ARG A 183 -7.62 19.11 13.41
CA ARG A 183 -8.17 18.09 12.50
C ARG A 183 -7.10 17.20 11.88
N PHE A 184 -5.91 17.76 11.62
CA PHE A 184 -4.75 17.00 11.13
C PHE A 184 -4.34 15.93 12.13
N TRP A 185 -4.20 16.28 13.38
CA TRP A 185 -3.82 15.33 14.44
C TRP A 185 -4.88 14.26 14.68
N GLY A 186 -6.18 14.60 14.57
CA GLY A 186 -7.25 13.61 14.60
C GLY A 186 -7.12 12.59 13.46
N PHE A 187 -6.71 13.01 12.26
CA PHE A 187 -6.44 12.12 11.14
C PHE A 187 -5.16 11.28 11.36
N ILE A 188 -4.09 11.88 11.89
CA ILE A 188 -2.84 11.16 12.25
C ILE A 188 -3.11 10.06 13.27
N VAL A 189 -3.92 10.32 14.29
CA VAL A 189 -4.32 9.32 15.30
C VAL A 189 -4.96 8.10 14.64
N TYR A 190 -5.85 8.31 13.67
CA TYR A 190 -6.45 7.22 12.91
C TYR A 190 -5.40 6.48 12.06
N VAL A 191 -4.55 7.21 11.33
CA VAL A 191 -3.54 6.60 10.44
C VAL A 191 -2.53 5.78 11.24
N VAL A 192 -2.01 6.32 12.33
CA VAL A 192 -1.00 5.64 13.16
C VAL A 192 -1.61 4.47 13.94
N GLY A 193 -2.76 4.68 14.58
CA GLY A 193 -3.36 3.68 15.48
C GLY A 193 -4.18 2.61 14.76
N VAL A 194 -4.64 2.87 13.54
CA VAL A 194 -5.47 1.91 12.78
C VAL A 194 -4.73 1.43 11.53
N ALA A 195 -4.44 2.32 10.57
CA ALA A 195 -3.90 1.91 9.30
C ALA A 195 -2.47 1.35 9.40
N SER A 196 -1.60 1.95 10.24
CA SER A 196 -0.22 1.46 10.41
C SER A 196 -0.14 0.18 11.23
N VAL A 197 -0.97 0.02 12.26
CA VAL A 197 -1.04 -1.22 13.05
C VAL A 197 -1.52 -2.37 12.17
N TYR A 198 -2.51 -2.11 11.33
CA TYR A 198 -3.00 -3.06 10.35
C TYR A 198 -1.91 -3.47 9.34
N ASP A 199 -1.14 -2.53 8.79
CA ASP A 199 -0.05 -2.86 7.86
C ASP A 199 0.97 -3.79 8.50
N VAL A 200 1.36 -3.50 9.76
CA VAL A 200 2.35 -4.32 10.47
C VAL A 200 1.80 -5.71 10.82
N PHE A 201 0.51 -5.80 11.16
CA PHE A 201 -0.18 -7.07 11.31
C PHE A 201 -0.12 -7.91 10.02
N ASP A 202 -0.42 -7.29 8.86
CA ASP A 202 -0.49 -8.00 7.57
C ASP A 202 0.89 -8.44 7.05
N GLN A 203 2.00 -7.76 7.44
CA GLN A 203 3.38 -8.10 7.04
C GLN A 203 3.75 -9.56 7.31
N GLN A 204 3.30 -10.13 8.42
CA GLN A 204 3.63 -11.50 8.82
C GLN A 204 2.41 -12.43 8.90
N PHE A 205 1.24 -11.96 8.43
CA PHE A 205 0.02 -12.74 8.46
C PHE A 205 0.13 -14.05 7.67
N ALA A 206 0.87 -14.08 6.58
CA ALA A 206 1.13 -15.30 5.82
C ALA A 206 1.83 -16.38 6.66
N ASN A 207 2.71 -16.00 7.58
CA ASN A 207 3.39 -16.95 8.48
C ASN A 207 2.43 -17.53 9.53
N PHE A 208 1.53 -16.70 10.06
CA PHE A 208 0.46 -17.15 10.93
C PHE A 208 -0.53 -18.06 10.20
N PHE A 209 -0.96 -17.66 9.00
CA PHE A 209 -1.89 -18.43 8.17
C PHE A 209 -1.37 -19.86 7.92
N LYS A 210 -0.11 -20.01 7.55
CA LYS A 210 0.50 -21.32 7.26
C LYS A 210 0.50 -22.26 8.45
N SER A 211 0.51 -21.76 9.69
CA SER A 211 0.56 -22.60 10.89
C SER A 211 -0.71 -23.43 11.13
N PHE A 212 -1.82 -23.12 10.45
CA PHE A 212 -3.07 -23.86 10.55
C PHE A 212 -3.21 -25.02 9.57
N PHE A 213 -2.20 -25.28 8.75
CA PHE A 213 -2.23 -26.31 7.73
C PHE A 213 -1.24 -27.45 8.07
N ALA A 214 -1.55 -28.66 7.57
CA ALA A 214 -0.76 -29.85 7.84
C ALA A 214 0.71 -29.73 7.37
N SER A 215 0.98 -28.89 6.36
CA SER A 215 2.34 -28.57 5.93
C SER A 215 2.43 -27.08 5.56
N PRO A 216 3.61 -26.45 5.77
CA PRO A 216 3.84 -25.06 5.35
C PRO A 216 3.66 -24.84 3.86
N GLN A 217 3.97 -25.85 3.02
CA GLN A 217 3.79 -25.84 1.58
C GLN A 217 2.31 -25.69 1.23
N ARG A 218 1.47 -26.58 1.79
CA ARG A 218 0.03 -26.54 1.58
C ARG A 218 -0.57 -25.21 2.06
N GLY A 219 -0.10 -24.71 3.22
CA GLY A 219 -0.52 -23.40 3.74
C GLY A 219 -0.17 -22.23 2.79
N THR A 220 1.01 -22.29 2.14
CA THR A 220 1.45 -21.28 1.17
C THR A 220 0.61 -21.31 -0.10
N GLU A 221 0.32 -22.49 -0.63
CA GLU A 221 -0.57 -22.65 -1.80
C GLU A 221 -1.97 -22.08 -1.53
N VAL A 222 -2.59 -22.52 -0.42
CA VAL A 222 -3.93 -22.06 -0.03
C VAL A 222 -3.95 -20.54 0.21
N PHE A 223 -2.89 -19.98 0.85
CA PHE A 223 -2.76 -18.55 1.02
C PHE A 223 -2.75 -17.80 -0.32
N GLY A 224 -2.04 -18.33 -1.32
CA GLY A 224 -2.02 -17.79 -2.68
C GLY A 224 -3.42 -17.77 -3.31
N PHE A 225 -4.17 -18.88 -3.28
CA PHE A 225 -5.52 -18.96 -3.83
C PHE A 225 -6.53 -18.08 -3.09
N VAL A 226 -6.47 -18.05 -1.76
CA VAL A 226 -7.33 -17.17 -0.93
C VAL A 226 -7.03 -15.70 -1.21
N THR A 227 -5.76 -15.35 -1.35
CA THR A 227 -5.36 -13.98 -1.73
C THR A 227 -5.89 -13.63 -3.11
N THR A 228 -5.78 -14.52 -4.10
CA THR A 228 -6.35 -14.31 -5.43
C THR A 228 -7.86 -14.06 -5.39
N GLY A 229 -8.62 -14.91 -4.71
CA GLY A 229 -10.07 -14.73 -4.56
C GLY A 229 -10.40 -13.41 -3.85
N GLY A 230 -9.66 -13.09 -2.79
CA GLY A 230 -9.80 -11.84 -2.04
C GLY A 230 -9.51 -10.61 -2.89
N GLU A 231 -8.47 -10.62 -3.72
CA GLU A 231 -8.12 -9.49 -4.59
C GLU A 231 -9.11 -9.28 -5.74
N LEU A 232 -9.67 -10.37 -6.31
CA LEU A 232 -10.73 -10.25 -7.31
C LEU A 232 -11.99 -9.62 -6.71
N LEU A 233 -12.39 -10.04 -5.51
CA LEU A 233 -13.51 -9.44 -4.78
C LEU A 233 -13.21 -8.01 -4.35
N ASN A 234 -11.97 -7.72 -3.90
CA ASN A 234 -11.51 -6.38 -3.59
C ASN A 234 -11.67 -5.43 -4.81
N ALA A 235 -11.32 -5.89 -6.01
CA ALA A 235 -11.51 -5.11 -7.24
C ALA A 235 -13.00 -4.78 -7.50
N LEU A 236 -13.91 -5.74 -7.29
CA LEU A 236 -15.36 -5.52 -7.41
C LEU A 236 -15.87 -4.52 -6.37
N ILE A 237 -15.45 -4.67 -5.12
CA ILE A 237 -15.84 -3.77 -4.03
C ILE A 237 -15.26 -2.36 -4.26
N MET A 238 -14.02 -2.24 -4.75
CA MET A 238 -13.39 -0.97 -5.09
C MET A 238 -14.21 -0.20 -6.14
N PHE A 239 -14.82 -0.91 -7.10
CA PHE A 239 -15.71 -0.30 -8.09
C PHE A 239 -16.97 0.30 -7.43
N CYS A 240 -17.54 -0.37 -6.44
CA CYS A 240 -18.75 0.09 -5.72
C CYS A 240 -18.44 1.07 -4.57
N ALA A 241 -17.23 1.04 -4.03
CA ALA A 241 -16.84 1.80 -2.85
C ALA A 241 -17.10 3.31 -2.95
N PRO A 242 -16.85 4.02 -4.08
CA PRO A 242 -17.15 5.44 -4.20
C PRO A 242 -18.64 5.77 -3.99
N ALA A 243 -19.54 4.94 -4.51
CA ALA A 243 -20.97 5.11 -4.34
C ALA A 243 -21.42 4.89 -2.88
N ILE A 244 -20.87 3.84 -2.25
CA ILE A 244 -21.15 3.55 -0.84
C ILE A 244 -20.62 4.68 0.05
N VAL A 245 -19.37 5.09 -0.14
CA VAL A 245 -18.73 6.16 0.67
C VAL A 245 -19.44 7.50 0.47
N ASN A 246 -20.00 7.78 -0.71
CA ASN A 246 -20.82 8.96 -0.92
C ASN A 246 -22.10 8.97 -0.05
N ARG A 247 -22.69 7.80 0.18
CA ARG A 247 -23.91 7.66 1.00
C ARG A 247 -23.62 7.72 2.50
N ILE A 248 -22.61 6.99 2.97
CA ILE A 248 -22.30 6.89 4.41
C ILE A 248 -21.43 8.06 4.90
N GLY A 249 -20.73 8.74 4.00
CA GLY A 249 -19.75 9.80 4.31
C GLY A 249 -18.33 9.29 4.56
N ALA A 250 -17.35 10.12 4.27
CA ALA A 250 -15.94 9.77 4.33
C ALA A 250 -15.46 9.36 5.74
N LYS A 251 -15.91 10.06 6.78
CA LYS A 251 -15.63 9.71 8.18
C LYS A 251 -16.12 8.30 8.50
N ASN A 252 -17.37 8.00 8.18
CA ASN A 252 -17.97 6.70 8.50
C ASN A 252 -17.29 5.58 7.69
N ALA A 253 -16.86 5.85 6.46
CA ALA A 253 -16.09 4.89 5.66
C ALA A 253 -14.76 4.53 6.35
N LEU A 254 -14.01 5.50 6.87
CA LEU A 254 -12.78 5.26 7.63
C LEU A 254 -13.06 4.47 8.91
N LEU A 255 -14.11 4.82 9.64
CA LEU A 255 -14.52 4.09 10.85
C LEU A 255 -14.94 2.64 10.53
N THR A 256 -15.66 2.43 9.42
CA THR A 256 -16.02 1.08 8.95
C THR A 256 -14.78 0.27 8.60
N ALA A 257 -13.82 0.85 7.88
CA ALA A 257 -12.54 0.20 7.61
C ALA A 257 -11.81 -0.18 8.90
N GLY A 258 -11.70 0.74 9.86
CA GLY A 258 -11.08 0.49 11.16
C GLY A 258 -11.79 -0.60 11.97
N MET A 259 -13.12 -0.64 11.96
CA MET A 259 -13.89 -1.70 12.63
C MET A 259 -13.64 -3.07 11.98
N ILE A 260 -13.64 -3.17 10.65
CA ILE A 260 -13.38 -4.43 9.94
C ILE A 260 -11.95 -4.89 10.24
N MET A 261 -10.95 -4.00 10.17
CA MET A 261 -9.56 -4.29 10.54
C MET A 261 -9.45 -4.78 12.00
N SER A 262 -10.14 -4.13 12.93
CA SER A 262 -10.17 -4.54 14.34
C SER A 262 -10.76 -5.94 14.52
N VAL A 263 -11.88 -6.23 13.84
CA VAL A 263 -12.53 -7.56 13.85
C VAL A 263 -11.60 -8.62 13.28
N ARG A 264 -10.92 -8.33 12.17
CA ARG A 264 -9.97 -9.27 11.56
C ARG A 264 -8.79 -9.56 12.48
N ILE A 265 -8.16 -8.52 13.06
CA ILE A 265 -6.99 -8.70 13.94
C ILE A 265 -7.41 -9.42 15.22
N LEU A 266 -8.48 -8.99 15.89
CA LEU A 266 -9.00 -9.65 17.10
C LEU A 266 -9.49 -11.07 16.80
N GLY A 267 -10.22 -11.29 15.72
CA GLY A 267 -10.65 -12.61 15.30
C GLY A 267 -9.47 -13.55 15.07
N SER A 268 -8.36 -13.03 14.50
CA SER A 268 -7.14 -13.83 14.31
C SER A 268 -6.48 -14.24 15.62
N SER A 269 -6.68 -13.49 16.72
CA SER A 269 -6.17 -13.88 18.05
C SER A 269 -6.90 -15.09 18.64
N PHE A 270 -8.13 -15.35 18.21
CA PHE A 270 -8.95 -16.47 18.68
C PHE A 270 -9.07 -17.60 17.66
N ALA A 271 -8.51 -17.43 16.45
CA ALA A 271 -8.59 -18.44 15.41
C ALA A 271 -7.92 -19.75 15.84
N SER A 272 -8.63 -20.87 15.67
CA SER A 272 -8.22 -22.21 16.03
C SER A 272 -8.21 -23.20 14.86
N SER A 273 -8.76 -22.81 13.71
CA SER A 273 -8.89 -23.66 12.53
C SER A 273 -8.50 -22.97 11.23
N ALA A 274 -8.13 -23.77 10.22
CA ALA A 274 -7.81 -23.29 8.88
C ALA A 274 -8.99 -22.54 8.25
N VAL A 275 -10.24 -22.97 8.50
CA VAL A 275 -11.44 -22.33 7.95
C VAL A 275 -11.61 -20.92 8.51
N GLU A 276 -11.45 -20.76 9.83
CA GLU A 276 -11.55 -19.45 10.47
C GLU A 276 -10.52 -18.47 9.92
N VAL A 277 -9.27 -18.90 9.77
CA VAL A 277 -8.20 -18.04 9.27
C VAL A 277 -8.39 -17.66 7.81
N VAL A 278 -9.00 -18.55 6.99
CA VAL A 278 -9.41 -18.25 5.61
C VAL A 278 -10.51 -17.18 5.59
N ILE A 279 -11.55 -17.32 6.41
CA ILE A 279 -12.65 -16.34 6.51
C ILE A 279 -12.09 -14.96 6.94
N LEU A 280 -11.23 -14.95 7.94
CA LEU A 280 -10.58 -13.72 8.41
C LEU A 280 -9.70 -13.07 7.32
N LYS A 281 -8.97 -13.87 6.53
CA LYS A 281 -8.21 -13.34 5.39
C LYS A 281 -9.12 -12.72 4.34
N MET A 282 -10.28 -13.29 4.09
CA MET A 282 -11.25 -12.76 3.12
C MET A 282 -11.83 -11.39 3.53
N LEU A 283 -11.84 -11.02 4.81
CA LEU A 283 -12.26 -9.68 5.24
C LEU A 283 -11.41 -8.55 4.63
N HIS A 284 -10.18 -8.87 4.21
CA HIS A 284 -9.29 -7.94 3.53
C HIS A 284 -9.92 -7.26 2.30
N MET A 285 -10.84 -7.95 1.62
CA MET A 285 -11.53 -7.40 0.43
C MET A 285 -12.32 -6.12 0.72
N PHE A 286 -12.77 -5.90 1.96
CA PHE A 286 -13.50 -4.70 2.36
C PHE A 286 -12.60 -3.60 2.93
N GLU A 287 -11.46 -3.97 3.54
CA GLU A 287 -10.59 -3.05 4.30
C GLU A 287 -10.00 -1.97 3.41
N ILE A 288 -9.34 -2.38 2.32
CA ILE A 288 -8.60 -1.48 1.43
C ILE A 288 -9.52 -0.52 0.66
N PRO A 289 -10.65 -0.95 0.06
CA PRO A 289 -11.56 -0.03 -0.62
C PRO A 289 -12.11 1.07 0.30
N PHE A 290 -12.57 0.71 1.50
CA PHE A 290 -13.08 1.70 2.45
C PHE A 290 -11.99 2.59 3.00
N LEU A 291 -10.78 2.06 3.26
CA LEU A 291 -9.64 2.84 3.72
C LEU A 291 -9.21 3.85 2.66
N LEU A 292 -8.94 3.42 1.43
CA LEU A 292 -8.41 4.30 0.39
C LEU A 292 -9.43 5.33 -0.07
N VAL A 293 -10.62 4.89 -0.46
CA VAL A 293 -11.68 5.81 -0.92
C VAL A 293 -12.11 6.73 0.21
N GLY A 294 -12.22 6.20 1.43
CA GLY A 294 -12.51 6.98 2.64
C GLY A 294 -11.44 8.05 2.90
N THR A 295 -10.15 7.68 2.81
CA THR A 295 -9.02 8.61 3.00
C THR A 295 -9.06 9.75 1.99
N PHE A 296 -9.15 9.46 0.68
CA PHE A 296 -9.19 10.50 -0.35
C PHE A 296 -10.40 11.44 -0.19
N LYS A 297 -11.58 10.88 0.10
CA LYS A 297 -12.78 11.68 0.33
C LYS A 297 -12.75 12.46 1.63
N TYR A 298 -12.16 11.89 2.70
CA TYR A 298 -11.98 12.60 3.96
C TYR A 298 -11.02 13.79 3.78
N ILE A 299 -9.90 13.59 3.11
CA ILE A 299 -8.93 14.65 2.82
C ILE A 299 -9.60 15.78 2.02
N SER A 300 -10.35 15.44 0.98
CA SER A 300 -10.99 16.45 0.12
C SER A 300 -12.18 17.15 0.78
N SER A 301 -12.87 16.52 1.74
CA SER A 301 -14.05 17.09 2.41
C SER A 301 -13.75 17.80 3.72
N ALA A 302 -12.72 17.36 4.45
CA ALA A 302 -12.37 17.90 5.76
C ALA A 302 -11.32 19.03 5.71
N PHE A 303 -10.58 19.11 4.59
CA PHE A 303 -9.48 20.07 4.43
C PHE A 303 -9.62 20.88 3.14
N ASN A 304 -8.89 22.00 3.06
CA ASN A 304 -8.85 22.81 1.85
C ASN A 304 -8.25 21.97 0.70
N PRO A 305 -8.88 21.94 -0.49
CA PRO A 305 -8.39 21.20 -1.66
C PRO A 305 -6.91 21.47 -2.00
N ARG A 306 -6.43 22.69 -1.72
CA ARG A 306 -5.01 23.06 -1.90
C ARG A 306 -4.05 22.24 -1.04
N LEU A 307 -4.50 21.73 0.10
CA LEU A 307 -3.70 20.96 1.06
C LEU A 307 -3.75 19.45 0.83
N SER A 308 -4.64 18.97 -0.07
CA SER A 308 -4.96 17.56 -0.21
C SER A 308 -3.75 16.70 -0.56
N ALA A 309 -2.91 17.12 -1.51
CA ALA A 309 -1.72 16.37 -1.89
C ALA A 309 -0.69 16.32 -0.75
N THR A 310 -0.44 17.44 -0.08
CA THR A 310 0.48 17.52 1.06
C THR A 310 -0.04 16.71 2.24
N LEU A 311 -1.34 16.74 2.49
CA LEU A 311 -1.96 15.96 3.56
C LEU A 311 -1.88 14.46 3.30
N PHE A 312 -2.10 14.02 2.06
CA PHE A 312 -1.94 12.61 1.71
C PHE A 312 -0.47 12.17 1.86
N LEU A 313 0.47 13.00 1.42
CA LEU A 313 1.90 12.68 1.52
C LEU A 313 2.37 12.63 2.97
N ILE A 314 2.10 13.67 3.78
CA ILE A 314 2.56 13.77 5.16
C ILE A 314 1.64 13.03 6.11
N GLY A 315 0.33 13.30 6.01
CA GLY A 315 -0.64 12.77 6.97
C GLY A 315 -0.89 11.27 6.80
N PHE A 316 -0.85 10.75 5.59
CA PHE A 316 -1.08 9.33 5.35
C PHE A 316 0.22 8.56 5.09
N ASN A 317 0.94 8.86 4.01
CA ASN A 317 2.11 8.05 3.62
C ASN A 317 3.27 8.16 4.60
N LEU A 318 3.71 9.38 4.91
CA LEU A 318 4.84 9.58 5.82
C LEU A 318 4.56 9.03 7.23
N SER A 319 3.34 9.25 7.74
CA SER A 319 2.94 8.73 9.05
C SER A 319 2.93 7.20 9.08
N LYS A 320 2.47 6.53 8.01
CA LYS A 320 2.54 5.07 7.87
C LYS A 320 3.98 4.57 7.86
N GLN A 321 4.87 5.21 7.08
CA GLN A 321 6.27 4.80 7.01
C GLN A 321 7.01 5.03 8.34
N LEU A 322 6.79 6.17 9.01
CA LEU A 322 7.37 6.41 10.34
C LEU A 322 6.90 5.38 11.37
N SER A 323 5.61 5.05 11.35
CA SER A 323 5.08 3.97 12.18
C SER A 323 5.69 2.62 11.84
N GLY A 324 5.84 2.31 10.56
CA GLY A 324 6.46 1.07 10.07
C GLY A 324 7.90 0.89 10.56
N VAL A 325 8.69 1.98 10.58
CA VAL A 325 10.07 1.94 11.11
C VAL A 325 10.11 1.44 12.55
N VAL A 326 9.18 1.90 13.38
CA VAL A 326 9.17 1.56 14.82
C VAL A 326 8.41 0.27 15.08
N LEU A 327 7.20 0.14 14.53
CA LEU A 327 6.29 -0.92 14.87
C LEU A 327 6.70 -2.29 14.30
N SER A 328 7.28 -2.33 13.08
CA SER A 328 7.55 -3.63 12.43
C SER A 328 8.54 -4.49 13.22
N ALA A 329 9.65 -3.90 13.70
CA ALA A 329 10.63 -4.61 14.52
C ALA A 329 10.05 -4.96 15.91
N TRP A 330 9.31 -4.03 16.53
CA TRP A 330 8.71 -4.24 17.84
C TRP A 330 7.65 -5.35 17.82
N VAL A 331 6.77 -5.34 16.83
CA VAL A 331 5.74 -6.37 16.65
C VAL A 331 6.37 -7.71 16.26
N GLY A 332 7.42 -7.72 15.42
CA GLY A 332 8.19 -8.92 15.13
C GLY A 332 8.74 -9.57 16.40
N ARG A 333 9.28 -8.75 17.33
CA ARG A 333 9.72 -9.22 18.65
C ARG A 333 8.56 -9.75 19.50
N MET A 334 7.40 -9.11 19.46
CA MET A 334 6.21 -9.63 20.16
C MET A 334 5.84 -11.03 19.63
N TYR A 335 5.86 -11.25 18.32
CA TYR A 335 5.57 -12.58 17.76
C TYR A 335 6.54 -13.66 18.22
N ASP A 336 7.81 -13.31 18.47
CA ASP A 336 8.80 -14.28 18.99
C ASP A 336 8.66 -14.51 20.49
N THR A 337 8.25 -13.51 21.26
CA THR A 337 8.19 -13.59 22.74
C THR A 337 6.86 -14.13 23.27
N VAL A 338 5.73 -13.61 22.77
CA VAL A 338 4.39 -13.99 23.25
C VAL A 338 3.57 -14.78 22.25
N GLY A 339 4.09 -14.96 21.02
CA GLY A 339 3.41 -15.67 19.95
C GLY A 339 2.38 -14.82 19.20
N PHE A 340 1.85 -15.35 18.09
CA PHE A 340 0.94 -14.62 17.22
C PHE A 340 -0.40 -14.30 17.90
N HIS A 341 -1.02 -15.27 18.61
CA HIS A 341 -2.35 -15.08 19.19
C HIS A 341 -2.38 -13.93 20.20
N GLN A 342 -1.44 -13.90 21.16
CA GLN A 342 -1.38 -12.84 22.17
C GLN A 342 -0.98 -11.50 21.53
N ALA A 343 -0.04 -11.50 20.59
CA ALA A 343 0.34 -10.29 19.87
C ALA A 343 -0.85 -9.72 19.08
N TYR A 344 -1.64 -10.56 18.41
CA TYR A 344 -2.85 -10.11 17.69
C TYR A 344 -3.94 -9.61 18.62
N LEU A 345 -4.08 -10.19 19.83
CA LEU A 345 -4.98 -9.64 20.84
C LEU A 345 -4.59 -8.20 21.19
N ILE A 346 -3.29 -7.96 21.47
CA ILE A 346 -2.78 -6.63 21.81
C ILE A 346 -2.97 -5.65 20.62
N LEU A 347 -2.56 -6.04 19.42
CA LEU A 347 -2.70 -5.20 18.22
C LEU A 347 -4.17 -4.90 17.90
N GLY A 348 -5.04 -5.90 18.04
CA GLY A 348 -6.47 -5.75 17.82
C GLY A 348 -7.13 -4.82 18.84
N CYS A 349 -6.76 -4.92 20.13
CA CYS A 349 -7.20 -3.98 21.15
C CYS A 349 -6.72 -2.55 20.87
N ILE A 350 -5.47 -2.38 20.42
CA ILE A 350 -4.93 -1.08 20.01
C ILE A 350 -5.77 -0.54 18.84
N THR A 351 -5.92 -1.31 17.77
CA THR A 351 -6.67 -0.89 16.56
C THR A 351 -8.12 -0.53 16.91
N LEU A 352 -8.80 -1.33 17.73
CA LEU A 352 -10.15 -1.06 18.18
C LEU A 352 -10.22 0.23 19.00
N SER A 353 -9.32 0.40 19.98
CA SER A 353 -9.27 1.60 20.83
C SER A 353 -9.06 2.87 20.02
N PHE A 354 -8.12 2.85 19.03
CA PHE A 354 -7.90 3.97 18.16
C PHE A 354 -9.04 4.19 17.16
N THR A 355 -9.72 3.14 16.71
CA THR A 355 -10.94 3.26 15.91
C THR A 355 -12.05 3.94 16.72
N LEU A 356 -12.29 3.51 17.95
CA LEU A 356 -13.27 4.14 18.86
C LEU A 356 -12.89 5.59 19.17
N LEU A 357 -11.62 5.88 19.44
CA LEU A 357 -11.14 7.25 19.62
C LEU A 357 -11.40 8.11 18.39
N SER A 358 -11.28 7.52 17.21
CA SER A 358 -11.50 8.19 15.94
C SER A 358 -12.95 8.60 15.69
N PHE A 359 -13.94 8.02 16.40
CA PHE A 359 -15.32 8.55 16.39
C PHE A 359 -15.39 9.99 16.88
N VAL A 360 -14.52 10.36 17.82
CA VAL A 360 -14.49 11.71 18.40
C VAL A 360 -13.49 12.60 17.65
N THR A 361 -12.30 12.08 17.32
CA THR A 361 -11.21 12.88 16.75
C THR A 361 -11.38 13.17 15.26
N LEU A 362 -11.98 12.28 14.48
CA LEU A 362 -12.34 12.55 13.10
C LEU A 362 -13.59 13.44 13.07
N ARG A 363 -13.42 14.68 12.64
CA ARG A 363 -14.56 15.58 12.45
C ARG A 363 -15.22 15.30 11.10
N GLY A 364 -16.54 15.19 11.07
CA GLY A 364 -17.30 15.07 9.83
C GLY A 364 -17.03 16.28 8.93
N GLY A 365 -16.67 16.02 7.67
CA GLY A 365 -16.66 17.07 6.65
C GLY A 365 -18.10 17.53 6.35
N ASN A 366 -18.28 18.76 5.91
CA ASN A 366 -19.56 19.19 5.34
C ASN A 366 -19.93 18.21 4.23
N ARG A 367 -21.22 17.84 4.15
CA ARG A 367 -21.74 16.99 3.06
C ARG A 367 -21.23 17.60 1.75
N LEU A 368 -20.57 16.79 0.94
CA LEU A 368 -20.13 17.18 -0.39
C LEU A 368 -21.35 17.80 -1.08
N LEU A 369 -21.22 19.06 -1.50
CA LEU A 369 -22.23 19.69 -2.36
C LEU A 369 -22.40 18.78 -3.58
N PRO A 370 -23.62 18.55 -4.07
CA PRO A 370 -23.82 17.78 -5.29
C PRO A 370 -22.97 18.45 -6.39
N THR A 371 -22.18 17.66 -7.09
CA THR A 371 -21.48 18.08 -8.29
C THR A 371 -22.51 18.74 -9.21
N ALA A 372 -22.22 19.95 -9.67
CA ALA A 372 -23.05 20.74 -10.58
C ALA A 372 -23.06 20.09 -11.99
N GLU A 373 -23.69 18.92 -12.11
CA GLU A 373 -23.93 18.21 -13.39
C GLU A 373 -25.41 18.21 -13.78
N THR A 374 -26.22 19.10 -13.24
CA THR A 374 -27.62 19.27 -13.67
C THR A 374 -27.98 20.75 -13.79
N GLN A 375 -27.23 21.49 -14.58
CA GLN A 375 -27.74 22.69 -15.22
C GLN A 375 -27.38 22.65 -16.71
N SER A 376 -28.09 21.81 -17.45
CA SER A 376 -28.33 22.01 -18.86
C SER A 376 -29.45 23.04 -18.92
N PRO A 377 -29.25 24.22 -19.50
CA PRO A 377 -30.40 25.11 -19.83
C PRO A 377 -31.18 24.46 -20.97
N ALA A 378 -32.48 24.47 -20.80
CA ALA A 378 -33.48 24.12 -21.81
C ALA A 378 -33.44 25.11 -22.98
#